data_76668b426e30c83cffe3118497e5b057
#
_entry.id   76668b426e30c83cffe3118497e5b057
#
_cell.length_a   1.000
_cell.length_b   1.000
_cell.length_c   1.000
_cell.angle_alpha   90.00
_cell.angle_beta   90.00
_cell.angle_gamma   90.00
#
_symmetry.space_group_name_H-M   'P 1'
#
loop_
_entity.id
_entity.type
_entity.pdbx_description
1 polymer ?
#
loop_
_entity_poly.entity_id
_entity_poly.type
_entity_poly.pdbx_seq_one_letter_code
_entity_poly.pdbx_strand_id
1 'polypeptide(L)'
;MRSLVRIPDTERSEQPGRAGRFARALALFAFVSLTTLLVACSGAKLPTGNEPGSEPAPGITPVAPVSTSGEATLNLYVITFVIAIIVFFLVEGLLLFISFRFRRRKGDDELPKQTHGNNLLEILWTIVPALTVTALFVGVVVTLNQEEAISANPALTIDVTGFQWQWTFAYPDQGLKFTGTGRDGPVMALPVNETVHIRLHAADVIHSFYVPQFLYKKDVVPGRTNEFDVVVQQVGTFAGQCAEFCGIGHADMHFTVQAMSPPDFQTWVAQQQALESAAPSPGGSAQPGAQTVQVSSVSVTSGFNPNALTITANQPWTVQFTNADPSVPHNFSIHKANADGSDWLAPLNVDGGSNAVYNPPPLAPGDYQFFCSIHPNMVGTLHVQ
;
A
#
# COMPACT_ATOMS: atom_id res chain seq x y z
N MET A 1 -24.04 46.32 82.38
CA MET A 1 -23.07 46.68 81.38
C MET A 1 -22.69 45.38 80.55
N ARG A 2 -23.30 45.18 79.39
CA ARG A 2 -22.92 44.08 78.48
C ARG A 2 -22.32 44.69 77.22
N SER A 3 -21.05 44.46 77.08
CA SER A 3 -20.27 44.86 75.90
C SER A 3 -20.61 43.97 74.71
N LEU A 4 -21.12 44.55 73.63
CA LEU A 4 -21.35 43.86 72.34
C LEU A 4 -20.04 43.87 71.53
N VAL A 5 -19.47 42.69 71.31
CA VAL A 5 -18.34 42.52 70.42
C VAL A 5 -18.92 42.42 69.02
N ARG A 6 -18.57 43.37 68.13
CA ARG A 6 -18.84 43.32 66.65
C ARG A 6 -17.83 42.38 65.98
N ILE A 7 -18.32 41.34 65.34
CA ILE A 7 -17.53 40.47 64.46
C ILE A 7 -17.48 41.16 63.09
N PRO A 8 -16.32 41.34 62.47
CA PRO A 8 -16.24 41.90 61.11
C PRO A 8 -16.76 40.94 60.07
N ASP A 9 -17.52 41.43 59.07
CA ASP A 9 -17.99 40.75 57.89
C ASP A 9 -16.81 40.27 57.08
N THR A 10 -16.62 38.95 57.01
CA THR A 10 -15.68 38.35 56.07
C THR A 10 -16.29 38.42 54.68
N GLU A 11 -15.63 39.09 53.76
CA GLU A 11 -15.90 39.11 52.32
C GLU A 11 -16.06 37.68 51.80
N ARG A 12 -17.29 37.35 51.37
CA ARG A 12 -17.55 36.14 50.56
C ARG A 12 -16.97 36.35 49.18
N SER A 13 -15.79 35.79 48.92
CA SER A 13 -15.32 35.59 47.55
C SER A 13 -16.36 34.77 46.81
N GLU A 14 -17.04 35.38 45.87
CA GLU A 14 -17.94 34.69 44.92
C GLU A 14 -17.13 33.72 44.09
N GLN A 15 -17.09 32.45 44.51
CA GLN A 15 -16.65 31.39 43.65
C GLN A 15 -17.68 31.25 42.49
N PRO A 16 -17.24 31.25 41.22
CA PRO A 16 -18.16 31.09 40.12
C PRO A 16 -18.90 29.76 40.27
N GLY A 17 -20.24 29.87 40.32
CA GLY A 17 -21.13 28.73 40.56
C GLY A 17 -20.86 27.59 39.63
N ARG A 18 -21.10 26.32 40.07
CA ARG A 18 -20.94 25.08 39.28
C ARG A 18 -21.55 25.19 37.87
N ALA A 19 -22.57 25.98 37.66
CA ALA A 19 -23.17 26.27 36.37
C ALA A 19 -22.23 26.95 35.36
N GLY A 20 -21.38 27.89 35.84
CA GLY A 20 -20.42 28.60 34.99
C GLY A 20 -19.22 27.68 34.58
N ARG A 21 -18.84 26.74 35.43
CA ARG A 21 -17.78 25.77 35.11
C ARG A 21 -18.26 24.75 34.07
N PHE A 22 -19.52 24.30 34.15
CA PHE A 22 -20.09 23.34 33.19
C PHE A 22 -20.34 24.00 31.83
N ALA A 23 -20.83 25.25 31.81
CA ALA A 23 -20.99 26.00 30.56
C ALA A 23 -19.65 26.26 29.87
N ARG A 24 -18.57 26.53 30.62
CA ARG A 24 -17.22 26.66 30.07
C ARG A 24 -16.66 25.35 29.57
N ALA A 25 -16.88 24.23 30.29
CA ALA A 25 -16.48 22.90 29.80
C ALA A 25 -17.21 22.49 28.53
N LEU A 26 -18.50 22.78 28.43
CA LEU A 26 -19.31 22.50 27.22
C LEU A 26 -18.90 23.37 26.03
N ALA A 27 -18.61 24.67 26.29
CA ALA A 27 -18.10 25.59 25.28
C ALA A 27 -16.70 25.17 24.79
N LEU A 28 -15.85 24.68 25.70
CA LEU A 28 -14.53 24.15 25.36
C LEU A 28 -14.66 22.85 24.53
N PHE A 29 -15.56 21.94 24.89
CA PHE A 29 -15.81 20.72 24.16
C PHE A 29 -16.38 21.00 22.77
N ALA A 30 -17.37 21.90 22.66
CA ALA A 30 -17.93 22.35 21.39
C ALA A 30 -16.87 23.06 20.52
N PHE A 31 -16.01 23.87 21.15
CA PHE A 31 -14.91 24.55 20.45
C PHE A 31 -13.85 23.55 19.96
N VAL A 32 -13.45 22.59 20.79
CA VAL A 32 -12.52 21.52 20.40
C VAL A 32 -13.11 20.63 19.32
N SER A 33 -14.39 20.25 19.42
CA SER A 33 -15.08 19.48 18.37
C SER A 33 -15.23 20.27 17.06
N LEU A 34 -15.50 21.56 17.13
CA LEU A 34 -15.59 22.45 15.97
C LEU A 34 -14.20 22.69 15.35
N THR A 35 -13.15 22.85 16.16
CA THR A 35 -11.78 23.02 15.65
C THR A 35 -11.24 21.74 15.07
N THR A 36 -11.52 20.56 15.63
CA THR A 36 -11.16 19.28 15.02
C THR A 36 -11.92 19.03 13.71
N LEU A 37 -13.19 19.40 13.63
CA LEU A 37 -13.97 19.34 12.39
C LEU A 37 -13.43 20.31 11.32
N LEU A 38 -13.09 21.56 11.72
CA LEU A 38 -12.51 22.57 10.82
C LEU A 38 -11.09 22.19 10.37
N VAL A 39 -10.28 21.56 11.21
CA VAL A 39 -8.95 21.05 10.86
C VAL A 39 -9.07 19.84 9.92
N ALA A 40 -10.03 18.95 10.16
CA ALA A 40 -10.33 17.84 9.22
C ALA A 40 -10.83 18.33 7.86
N CYS A 41 -11.60 19.45 7.83
CA CYS A 41 -12.07 20.08 6.59
C CYS A 41 -11.05 21.03 5.96
N SER A 42 -10.04 21.51 6.69
CA SER A 42 -9.06 22.48 6.17
C SER A 42 -7.91 21.86 5.38
N GLY A 43 -8.01 20.57 5.00
CA GLY A 43 -7.03 19.93 4.12
C GLY A 43 -5.60 20.08 4.67
N ALA A 44 -5.39 19.77 5.94
CA ALA A 44 -4.05 19.56 6.45
C ALA A 44 -3.42 18.49 5.57
N LYS A 45 -2.54 18.91 4.65
CA LYS A 45 -1.75 18.03 3.80
C LYS A 45 -0.96 17.13 4.76
N LEU A 46 -1.45 15.92 4.96
CA LEU A 46 -0.54 14.85 5.36
C LEU A 46 0.59 14.87 4.33
N PRO A 47 1.85 14.68 4.73
CA PRO A 47 2.96 14.62 3.80
C PRO A 47 2.82 13.36 2.95
N THR A 48 1.95 13.42 1.96
CA THR A 48 1.97 12.54 0.80
C THR A 48 3.09 13.11 -0.05
N GLY A 49 4.13 12.31 -0.28
CA GLY A 49 5.18 12.68 -1.23
C GLY A 49 4.52 13.24 -2.48
N ASN A 50 5.06 14.33 -3.01
CA ASN A 50 4.61 14.95 -4.25
C ASN A 50 4.78 13.95 -5.39
N GLU A 51 3.79 13.12 -5.62
CA GLU A 51 3.66 12.33 -6.84
C GLU A 51 3.07 13.25 -7.93
N PRO A 52 3.73 13.42 -9.07
CA PRO A 52 3.17 14.18 -10.18
C PRO A 52 1.94 13.42 -10.71
N GLY A 53 0.76 14.01 -10.59
CA GLY A 53 -0.50 13.47 -11.13
C GLY A 53 -1.64 13.24 -10.13
N SER A 54 -1.40 13.33 -8.82
CA SER A 54 -2.50 13.25 -7.86
C SER A 54 -3.12 14.62 -7.63
N GLU A 55 -4.12 14.98 -8.42
CA GLU A 55 -5.05 16.07 -8.04
C GLU A 55 -5.73 15.67 -6.72
N PRO A 56 -5.77 16.58 -5.73
CA PRO A 56 -6.49 16.29 -4.49
C PRO A 56 -7.97 16.10 -4.80
N ALA A 57 -8.53 14.98 -4.34
CA ALA A 57 -9.96 14.74 -4.47
C ALA A 57 -10.76 15.90 -3.85
N PRO A 58 -11.82 16.37 -4.50
CA PRO A 58 -12.63 17.47 -3.97
C PRO A 58 -13.32 17.04 -2.67
N GLY A 59 -12.90 17.62 -1.56
CA GLY A 59 -13.66 17.77 -0.33
C GLY A 59 -13.65 16.62 0.67
N ILE A 60 -14.31 15.51 0.44
CA ILE A 60 -14.56 14.45 1.44
C ILE A 60 -13.89 13.12 1.14
N THR A 61 -13.21 13.01 0.03
CA THR A 61 -12.50 11.78 -0.35
C THR A 61 -11.00 11.95 -0.22
N PRO A 62 -10.30 10.97 0.38
CA PRO A 62 -8.84 11.06 0.56
C PRO A 62 -8.07 11.00 -0.77
N VAL A 63 -8.64 10.36 -1.80
CA VAL A 63 -8.02 10.15 -3.11
C VAL A 63 -9.07 10.21 -4.21
N ALA A 64 -8.78 10.84 -5.34
CA ALA A 64 -9.61 10.79 -6.54
C ALA A 64 -9.45 9.43 -7.24
N PRO A 65 -10.54 8.70 -7.53
CA PRO A 65 -10.44 7.45 -8.27
C PRO A 65 -10.05 7.70 -9.74
N VAL A 66 -9.29 6.77 -10.29
CA VAL A 66 -8.86 6.79 -11.70
C VAL A 66 -9.32 5.54 -12.46
N SER A 67 -10.10 4.67 -11.80
CA SER A 67 -10.62 3.42 -12.37
C SER A 67 -12.14 3.33 -12.21
N THR A 68 -12.79 2.55 -13.06
CA THR A 68 -14.25 2.33 -12.99
C THR A 68 -14.68 1.67 -11.67
N SER A 69 -13.91 0.71 -11.16
CA SER A 69 -14.13 0.08 -9.87
C SER A 69 -13.96 1.09 -8.73
N GLY A 70 -12.95 1.96 -8.80
CA GLY A 70 -12.75 3.03 -7.83
C GLY A 70 -13.90 4.02 -7.77
N GLU A 71 -14.55 4.36 -8.89
CA GLU A 71 -15.75 5.21 -8.90
C GLU A 71 -16.94 4.52 -8.21
N ALA A 72 -17.14 3.21 -8.42
CA ALA A 72 -18.20 2.46 -7.77
C ALA A 72 -17.99 2.41 -6.23
N THR A 73 -16.77 2.14 -5.79
CA THR A 73 -16.36 2.17 -4.37
C THR A 73 -16.54 3.57 -3.77
N LEU A 74 -16.16 4.62 -4.48
CA LEU A 74 -16.34 6.00 -4.02
C LEU A 74 -17.83 6.35 -3.82
N ASN A 75 -18.70 5.98 -4.75
CA ASN A 75 -20.15 6.24 -4.63
C ASN A 75 -20.72 5.56 -3.39
N LEU A 76 -20.38 4.29 -3.13
CA LEU A 76 -20.80 3.58 -1.93
C LEU A 76 -20.27 4.24 -0.65
N TYR A 77 -19.01 4.68 -0.65
CA TYR A 77 -18.39 5.41 0.45
C TYR A 77 -19.13 6.72 0.74
N VAL A 78 -19.42 7.53 -0.27
CA VAL A 78 -20.13 8.81 -0.10
C VAL A 78 -21.53 8.61 0.48
N ILE A 79 -22.29 7.63 -0.03
CA ILE A 79 -23.62 7.29 0.50
C ILE A 79 -23.52 6.90 1.99
N THR A 80 -22.59 6.02 2.32
CA THR A 80 -22.37 5.56 3.69
C THR A 80 -21.94 6.72 4.61
N PHE A 81 -21.08 7.60 4.12
CA PHE A 81 -20.59 8.76 4.86
C PHE A 81 -21.71 9.77 5.14
N VAL A 82 -22.59 10.04 4.16
CA VAL A 82 -23.76 10.92 4.35
C VAL A 82 -24.71 10.34 5.40
N ILE A 83 -24.99 9.04 5.35
CA ILE A 83 -25.81 8.37 6.36
C ILE A 83 -25.16 8.49 7.74
N ALA A 84 -23.86 8.26 7.84
CA ALA A 84 -23.12 8.38 9.09
C ALA A 84 -23.17 9.81 9.67
N ILE A 85 -23.05 10.83 8.84
CA ILE A 85 -23.21 12.24 9.23
C ILE A 85 -24.61 12.53 9.78
N ILE A 86 -25.65 12.05 9.09
CA ILE A 86 -27.03 12.23 9.54
C ILE A 86 -27.23 11.60 10.91
N VAL A 87 -26.78 10.34 11.10
CA VAL A 87 -26.89 9.64 12.36
C VAL A 87 -26.08 10.35 13.46
N PHE A 88 -24.88 10.80 13.15
CA PHE A 88 -24.05 11.55 14.08
C PHE A 88 -24.76 12.80 14.61
N PHE A 89 -25.25 13.68 13.72
CA PHE A 89 -25.93 14.90 14.16
C PHE A 89 -27.27 14.63 14.84
N LEU A 90 -27.98 13.56 14.46
CA LEU A 90 -29.19 13.13 15.16
C LEU A 90 -28.88 12.74 16.61
N VAL A 91 -27.89 11.87 16.82
CA VAL A 91 -27.52 11.38 18.16
C VAL A 91 -26.94 12.50 19.00
N GLU A 92 -25.98 13.26 18.48
CA GLU A 92 -25.39 14.39 19.20
C GLU A 92 -26.44 15.47 19.54
N GLY A 93 -27.30 15.79 18.59
CA GLY A 93 -28.40 16.73 18.83
C GLY A 93 -29.37 16.28 19.92
N LEU A 94 -29.73 15.00 19.94
CA LEU A 94 -30.56 14.43 21.00
C LEU A 94 -29.85 14.43 22.36
N LEU A 95 -28.58 14.07 22.41
CA LEU A 95 -27.78 14.09 23.65
C LEU A 95 -27.66 15.50 24.21
N LEU A 96 -27.38 16.48 23.37
CA LEU A 96 -27.32 17.89 23.76
C LEU A 96 -28.71 18.36 24.24
N PHE A 97 -29.77 18.06 23.48
CA PHE A 97 -31.14 18.42 23.86
C PHE A 97 -31.52 17.85 25.24
N ILE A 98 -31.27 16.55 25.49
CA ILE A 98 -31.54 15.90 26.78
C ILE A 98 -30.72 16.55 27.89
N SER A 99 -29.43 16.79 27.68
CA SER A 99 -28.53 17.40 28.65
C SER A 99 -28.96 18.79 29.07
N PHE A 100 -29.51 19.60 28.14
CA PHE A 100 -29.99 20.94 28.44
C PHE A 100 -31.43 20.96 28.98
N ARG A 101 -32.33 20.21 28.36
CA ARG A 101 -33.77 20.26 28.65
C ARG A 101 -34.14 19.57 29.96
N PHE A 102 -33.49 18.47 30.28
CA PHE A 102 -33.80 17.65 31.45
C PHE A 102 -32.76 17.80 32.59
N ARG A 103 -31.97 18.85 32.53
CA ARG A 103 -30.99 19.15 33.60
C ARG A 103 -31.72 19.47 34.91
N ARG A 104 -31.42 18.72 35.98
CA ARG A 104 -31.92 19.02 37.35
C ARG A 104 -31.47 20.41 37.81
N ARG A 105 -32.40 21.22 38.25
CA ARG A 105 -32.15 22.55 38.81
C ARG A 105 -32.08 22.48 40.32
N LYS A 106 -31.40 23.44 40.93
CA LYS A 106 -31.29 23.54 42.42
C LYS A 106 -32.68 23.84 42.99
N GLY A 107 -33.23 22.90 43.83
CA GLY A 107 -34.56 22.99 44.41
C GLY A 107 -35.62 22.11 43.70
N ASP A 108 -35.24 21.34 42.64
CA ASP A 108 -36.12 20.36 42.05
C ASP A 108 -36.02 19.04 42.87
N ASP A 109 -36.91 18.85 43.81
CA ASP A 109 -36.99 17.66 44.66
C ASP A 109 -38.02 16.63 44.16
N GLU A 110 -38.83 16.99 43.14
CA GLU A 110 -39.79 16.09 42.53
C GLU A 110 -39.10 15.05 41.64
N LEU A 111 -39.52 13.81 41.79
CA LEU A 111 -39.08 12.74 40.90
C LEU A 111 -39.73 12.91 39.51
N PRO A 112 -38.99 12.70 38.42
CA PRO A 112 -39.56 12.76 37.08
C PRO A 112 -40.65 11.69 36.89
N LYS A 113 -41.62 12.00 36.01
CA LYS A 113 -42.69 11.05 35.64
C LYS A 113 -42.07 9.75 35.14
N GLN A 114 -42.41 8.64 35.75
CA GLN A 114 -41.97 7.31 35.36
C GLN A 114 -42.79 6.81 34.14
N THR A 115 -42.15 6.74 32.98
CA THR A 115 -42.71 6.20 31.73
C THR A 115 -42.09 4.81 31.48
N HIS A 116 -42.92 3.79 31.23
CA HIS A 116 -42.53 2.39 31.09
C HIS A 116 -42.22 1.95 29.67
N GLY A 117 -42.36 2.80 28.67
CA GLY A 117 -42.06 2.51 27.27
C GLY A 117 -43.00 3.25 26.30
N ASN A 118 -42.68 3.17 25.02
CA ASN A 118 -43.51 3.61 23.92
C ASN A 118 -43.30 2.69 22.73
N ASN A 119 -44.23 1.76 22.54
CA ASN A 119 -44.14 0.71 21.51
C ASN A 119 -43.87 1.28 20.11
N LEU A 120 -44.47 2.45 19.75
CA LEU A 120 -44.25 3.06 18.45
C LEU A 120 -42.79 3.52 18.28
N LEU A 121 -42.23 4.18 19.30
CA LEU A 121 -40.83 4.60 19.27
C LEU A 121 -39.91 3.41 19.23
N GLU A 122 -40.18 2.35 19.99
CA GLU A 122 -39.39 1.11 20.02
C GLU A 122 -39.37 0.43 18.66
N ILE A 123 -40.52 0.33 17.99
CA ILE A 123 -40.62 -0.19 16.62
C ILE A 123 -39.82 0.70 15.65
N LEU A 124 -39.94 2.04 15.73
CA LEU A 124 -39.26 2.95 14.82
C LEU A 124 -37.76 2.87 14.94
N TRP A 125 -37.20 2.91 16.17
CA TRP A 125 -35.75 2.86 16.33
C TRP A 125 -35.14 1.48 16.11
N THR A 126 -35.95 0.43 16.00
CA THR A 126 -35.53 -0.90 15.58
C THR A 126 -35.61 -1.07 14.06
N ILE A 127 -36.75 -0.73 13.46
CA ILE A 127 -36.99 -0.99 12.03
C ILE A 127 -36.17 -0.03 11.14
N VAL A 128 -36.09 1.26 11.48
CA VAL A 128 -35.39 2.23 10.63
C VAL A 128 -33.89 1.91 10.51
N PRO A 129 -33.12 1.65 11.60
CA PRO A 129 -31.74 1.19 11.50
C PRO A 129 -31.60 -0.16 10.77
N ALA A 130 -32.48 -1.10 11.02
CA ALA A 130 -32.48 -2.40 10.35
C ALA A 130 -32.62 -2.26 8.82
N LEU A 131 -33.56 -1.43 8.36
CA LEU A 131 -33.74 -1.16 6.94
C LEU A 131 -32.54 -0.40 6.34
N THR A 132 -31.96 0.55 7.08
CA THR A 132 -30.77 1.28 6.65
C THR A 132 -29.57 0.34 6.45
N VAL A 133 -29.28 -0.53 7.44
CA VAL A 133 -28.21 -1.52 7.33
C VAL A 133 -28.46 -2.51 6.19
N THR A 134 -29.72 -2.96 6.03
CA THR A 134 -30.09 -3.87 4.93
C THR A 134 -29.87 -3.20 3.56
N ALA A 135 -30.24 -1.93 3.41
CA ALA A 135 -30.02 -1.18 2.16
C ALA A 135 -28.52 -1.01 1.86
N LEU A 136 -27.72 -0.68 2.87
CA LEU A 136 -26.25 -0.62 2.73
C LEU A 136 -25.66 -1.99 2.37
N PHE A 137 -26.11 -3.06 3.01
CA PHE A 137 -25.69 -4.42 2.69
C PHE A 137 -25.96 -4.78 1.23
N VAL A 138 -27.16 -4.48 0.73
CA VAL A 138 -27.47 -4.70 -0.70
C VAL A 138 -26.55 -3.87 -1.60
N GLY A 139 -26.30 -2.61 -1.25
CA GLY A 139 -25.34 -1.75 -1.98
C GLY A 139 -23.93 -2.36 -2.02
N VAL A 140 -23.42 -2.85 -0.88
CA VAL A 140 -22.11 -3.54 -0.79
C VAL A 140 -22.08 -4.78 -1.68
N VAL A 141 -23.11 -5.64 -1.64
CA VAL A 141 -23.15 -6.86 -2.47
C VAL A 141 -23.17 -6.52 -3.96
N VAL A 142 -23.91 -5.48 -4.37
CA VAL A 142 -23.94 -5.05 -5.78
C VAL A 142 -22.56 -4.53 -6.22
N THR A 143 -21.91 -3.68 -5.42
CA THR A 143 -20.57 -3.14 -5.72
C THR A 143 -19.54 -4.28 -5.77
N LEU A 144 -19.54 -5.18 -4.78
CA LEU A 144 -18.62 -6.31 -4.73
C LEU A 144 -18.75 -7.21 -5.96
N ASN A 145 -19.98 -7.54 -6.37
CA ASN A 145 -20.20 -8.34 -7.58
C ASN A 145 -19.69 -7.66 -8.86
N GLN A 146 -19.69 -6.34 -8.91
CA GLN A 146 -19.12 -5.59 -10.04
C GLN A 146 -17.59 -5.62 -10.02
N GLU A 147 -16.98 -5.52 -8.84
CA GLU A 147 -15.52 -5.54 -8.67
C GLU A 147 -14.89 -6.92 -8.84
N GLU A 148 -15.63 -7.99 -8.51
CA GLU A 148 -15.17 -9.38 -8.66
C GLU A 148 -15.52 -9.97 -10.04
N ALA A 149 -16.20 -9.22 -10.91
CA ALA A 149 -16.56 -9.68 -12.25
C ALA A 149 -15.32 -9.77 -13.14
N ILE A 150 -15.08 -10.95 -13.71
CA ILE A 150 -13.96 -11.21 -14.62
C ILE A 150 -14.46 -11.22 -16.07
N SER A 151 -13.79 -10.46 -16.94
CA SER A 151 -14.06 -10.41 -18.37
C SER A 151 -13.63 -11.70 -19.06
N ALA A 152 -14.46 -12.22 -19.94
CA ALA A 152 -14.10 -13.36 -20.74
C ALA A 152 -13.02 -13.04 -21.82
N ASN A 153 -12.88 -11.76 -22.18
CA ASN A 153 -11.95 -11.31 -23.22
C ASN A 153 -11.29 -9.99 -22.78
N PRO A 154 -10.36 -10.02 -21.82
CA PRO A 154 -9.59 -8.84 -21.44
C PRO A 154 -8.68 -8.42 -22.62
N ALA A 155 -8.41 -7.12 -22.73
CA ALA A 155 -7.49 -6.58 -23.73
C ALA A 155 -6.02 -6.89 -23.39
N LEU A 156 -5.72 -7.05 -22.10
CA LEU A 156 -4.39 -7.33 -21.57
C LEU A 156 -4.50 -8.24 -20.35
N THR A 157 -3.57 -9.19 -20.22
CA THR A 157 -3.39 -9.97 -18.99
C THR A 157 -2.02 -9.70 -18.40
N ILE A 158 -1.94 -9.45 -17.10
CA ILE A 158 -0.70 -9.24 -16.36
C ILE A 158 -0.65 -10.21 -15.18
N ASP A 159 0.41 -11.01 -15.12
CA ASP A 159 0.73 -11.83 -13.96
C ASP A 159 1.58 -11.02 -12.97
N VAL A 160 1.05 -10.82 -11.79
CA VAL A 160 1.72 -10.09 -10.71
C VAL A 160 2.17 -11.08 -9.65
N THR A 161 3.48 -11.17 -9.43
CA THR A 161 4.04 -12.01 -8.38
C THR A 161 4.63 -11.14 -7.28
N GLY A 162 4.12 -11.30 -6.04
CA GLY A 162 4.69 -10.70 -4.83
C GLY A 162 5.62 -11.70 -4.13
N PHE A 163 6.79 -11.21 -3.68
CA PHE A 163 7.74 -11.94 -2.83
C PHE A 163 8.59 -10.95 -2.04
N GLN A 164 9.24 -11.37 -0.98
CA GLN A 164 9.96 -10.51 -0.02
C GLN A 164 11.23 -9.87 -0.63
N TRP A 165 11.30 -8.58 -0.91
CA TRP A 165 10.25 -7.52 -0.79
C TRP A 165 10.17 -6.80 -2.12
N GLN A 166 9.61 -7.50 -3.11
CA GLN A 166 9.64 -7.12 -4.52
C GLN A 166 8.35 -7.49 -5.23
N TRP A 167 8.18 -6.89 -6.40
CA TRP A 167 7.12 -7.22 -7.34
C TRP A 167 7.71 -7.65 -8.68
N THR A 168 7.09 -8.64 -9.28
CA THR A 168 7.29 -9.01 -10.69
C THR A 168 6.01 -8.77 -11.45
N PHE A 169 6.10 -8.10 -12.58
CA PHE A 169 5.04 -7.94 -13.55
C PHE A 169 5.40 -8.66 -14.82
N ALA A 170 4.68 -9.73 -15.16
CA ALA A 170 4.85 -10.48 -16.38
C ALA A 170 3.67 -10.24 -17.32
N TYR A 171 3.97 -10.09 -18.59
CA TYR A 171 3.04 -9.89 -19.68
C TYR A 171 3.11 -11.11 -20.61
N PRO A 172 2.32 -12.17 -20.36
CA PRO A 172 2.47 -13.45 -21.06
C PRO A 172 2.37 -13.34 -22.58
N ASP A 173 1.40 -12.53 -23.06
CA ASP A 173 1.15 -12.37 -24.50
C ASP A 173 2.22 -11.53 -25.21
N GLN A 174 2.93 -10.66 -24.47
CA GLN A 174 4.00 -9.80 -24.99
C GLN A 174 5.39 -10.38 -24.78
N GLY A 175 5.51 -11.44 -23.97
CA GLY A 175 6.78 -12.06 -23.58
C GLY A 175 7.67 -11.19 -22.72
N LEU A 176 7.12 -10.19 -22.00
CA LEU A 176 7.88 -9.24 -21.17
C LEU A 176 7.75 -9.56 -19.69
N LYS A 177 8.81 -9.24 -18.91
CA LYS A 177 8.84 -9.45 -17.48
C LYS A 177 9.71 -8.41 -16.78
N PHE A 178 9.18 -7.77 -15.74
CA PHE A 178 9.88 -6.72 -14.98
C PHE A 178 9.85 -7.07 -13.49
N THR A 179 11.02 -7.10 -12.86
CA THR A 179 11.17 -7.34 -11.42
C THR A 179 11.90 -6.19 -10.77
N GLY A 180 11.48 -5.78 -9.59
CA GLY A 180 12.16 -4.72 -8.86
C GLY A 180 11.59 -4.49 -7.47
N THR A 181 12.25 -3.59 -6.74
CA THR A 181 11.94 -3.25 -5.35
C THR A 181 12.22 -1.78 -5.06
N GLY A 182 11.78 -1.34 -3.87
CA GLY A 182 12.06 0.00 -3.36
C GLY A 182 11.20 1.09 -3.98
N ARG A 183 11.55 2.34 -3.70
CA ARG A 183 10.78 3.51 -4.15
C ARG A 183 10.68 3.61 -5.67
N ASP A 184 11.72 3.16 -6.37
CA ASP A 184 11.80 3.08 -7.84
C ASP A 184 11.46 1.66 -8.33
N GLY A 185 10.57 0.97 -7.63
CA GLY A 185 10.13 -0.40 -7.94
C GLY A 185 9.67 -0.59 -9.39
N PRO A 186 9.34 -1.82 -9.79
CA PRO A 186 9.05 -2.11 -11.19
C PRO A 186 7.83 -1.30 -11.67
N VAL A 187 7.86 -0.94 -12.95
CA VAL A 187 6.75 -0.24 -13.61
C VAL A 187 5.79 -1.26 -14.22
N MET A 188 4.51 -1.18 -13.83
CA MET A 188 3.42 -1.89 -14.47
C MET A 188 2.75 -0.95 -15.50
N ALA A 189 3.08 -1.10 -16.76
CA ALA A 189 2.46 -0.34 -17.84
C ALA A 189 1.13 -0.96 -18.25
N LEU A 190 0.12 -0.15 -18.52
CA LEU A 190 -1.19 -0.60 -19.00
C LEU A 190 -1.88 0.44 -19.88
N PRO A 191 -2.76 0.01 -20.81
CA PRO A 191 -3.55 0.91 -21.62
C PRO A 191 -4.75 1.46 -20.83
N VAL A 192 -5.10 2.75 -21.03
CA VAL A 192 -6.33 3.34 -20.48
C VAL A 192 -7.56 2.92 -21.30
N ASN A 193 -8.73 2.91 -20.62
CA ASN A 193 -10.05 2.59 -21.19
C ASN A 193 -10.16 1.18 -21.79
N GLU A 194 -9.25 0.30 -21.42
CA GLU A 194 -9.28 -1.10 -21.79
C GLU A 194 -9.33 -1.98 -20.53
N THR A 195 -9.95 -3.16 -20.64
CA THR A 195 -10.00 -4.11 -19.52
C THR A 195 -8.68 -4.82 -19.41
N VAL A 196 -8.01 -4.64 -18.27
CA VAL A 196 -6.77 -5.32 -17.89
C VAL A 196 -7.10 -6.36 -16.83
N HIS A 197 -6.82 -7.62 -17.13
CA HIS A 197 -6.96 -8.74 -16.21
C HIS A 197 -5.67 -8.94 -15.44
N ILE A 198 -5.74 -8.88 -14.10
CA ILE A 198 -4.59 -9.02 -13.20
C ILE A 198 -4.72 -10.32 -12.41
N ARG A 199 -3.71 -11.20 -12.52
CA ARG A 199 -3.60 -12.43 -11.75
C ARG A 199 -2.49 -12.28 -10.71
N LEU A 200 -2.81 -12.56 -9.45
CA LEU A 200 -1.95 -12.33 -8.29
C LEU A 200 -1.39 -13.64 -7.74
N HIS A 201 -0.08 -13.74 -7.63
CA HIS A 201 0.64 -14.91 -7.13
C HIS A 201 1.61 -14.49 -6.02
N ALA A 202 1.67 -15.23 -4.93
CA ALA A 202 2.71 -15.08 -3.91
C ALA A 202 3.68 -16.25 -3.99
N ALA A 203 4.99 -15.93 -3.98
CA ALA A 203 6.03 -16.95 -3.99
C ALA A 203 6.46 -17.42 -2.59
N ASP A 204 6.16 -16.63 -1.54
CA ASP A 204 6.63 -16.88 -0.17
C ASP A 204 5.56 -16.62 0.90
N VAL A 205 5.32 -15.37 1.29
CA VAL A 205 4.35 -14.98 2.33
C VAL A 205 3.15 -14.25 1.72
N ILE A 206 2.17 -13.87 2.54
CA ILE A 206 1.05 -13.05 2.08
C ILE A 206 1.56 -11.62 1.84
N HIS A 207 1.17 -11.04 0.70
CA HIS A 207 1.31 -9.64 0.32
C HIS A 207 -0.07 -9.08 -0.05
N SER A 208 -0.19 -7.81 -0.38
CA SER A 208 -1.41 -7.26 -0.94
C SER A 208 -1.08 -6.21 -2.00
N PHE A 209 -1.61 -6.40 -3.19
CA PHE A 209 -1.50 -5.45 -4.30
C PHE A 209 -2.45 -4.28 -4.05
N TYR A 210 -1.90 -3.07 -3.95
CA TYR A 210 -2.67 -1.88 -3.65
C TYR A 210 -2.19 -0.67 -4.43
N VAL A 211 -3.09 -0.07 -5.20
CA VAL A 211 -2.92 1.24 -5.83
C VAL A 211 -3.98 2.17 -5.23
N PRO A 212 -3.61 3.15 -4.41
CA PRO A 212 -4.57 4.02 -3.72
C PRO A 212 -5.62 4.65 -4.64
N GLN A 213 -5.22 5.09 -5.85
CA GLN A 213 -6.12 5.71 -6.82
C GLN A 213 -7.10 4.74 -7.49
N PHE A 214 -6.91 3.43 -7.33
CA PHE A 214 -7.90 2.44 -7.75
C PHE A 214 -9.01 2.25 -6.72
N LEU A 215 -8.82 2.74 -5.48
CA LEU A 215 -9.66 2.51 -4.30
C LEU A 215 -9.95 1.01 -4.06
N TYR A 216 -9.02 0.17 -4.48
CA TYR A 216 -9.12 -1.28 -4.44
C TYR A 216 -7.78 -1.90 -4.06
N LYS A 217 -7.82 -2.91 -3.21
CA LYS A 217 -6.67 -3.77 -2.90
C LYS A 217 -7.10 -5.22 -2.90
N LYS A 218 -6.17 -6.10 -3.28
CA LYS A 218 -6.41 -7.55 -3.24
C LYS A 218 -5.18 -8.29 -2.74
N ASP A 219 -5.41 -9.23 -1.84
CA ASP A 219 -4.34 -10.00 -1.22
C ASP A 219 -3.71 -10.98 -2.22
N VAL A 220 -2.41 -11.15 -2.06
CA VAL A 220 -1.54 -12.03 -2.84
C VAL A 220 -1.13 -13.17 -1.92
N VAL A 221 -1.78 -14.35 -2.06
CA VAL A 221 -1.74 -15.43 -1.08
C VAL A 221 -0.98 -16.64 -1.63
N PRO A 222 0.01 -17.20 -0.90
CA PRO A 222 0.72 -18.40 -1.33
C PRO A 222 -0.23 -19.57 -1.60
N GLY A 223 0.00 -20.27 -2.71
CA GLY A 223 -0.79 -21.45 -3.11
C GLY A 223 -2.19 -21.14 -3.65
N ARG A 224 -2.55 -19.85 -3.79
CA ARG A 224 -3.82 -19.41 -4.36
C ARG A 224 -3.58 -18.29 -5.38
N THR A 225 -4.18 -18.38 -6.54
CA THR A 225 -4.27 -17.28 -7.49
C THR A 225 -5.52 -16.46 -7.17
N ASN A 226 -5.33 -15.19 -6.81
CA ASN A 226 -6.39 -14.20 -6.77
C ASN A 226 -6.37 -13.41 -8.08
N GLU A 227 -7.52 -12.97 -8.54
CA GLU A 227 -7.62 -12.26 -9.83
C GLU A 227 -8.67 -11.16 -9.77
N PHE A 228 -8.52 -10.14 -10.58
CA PHE A 228 -9.48 -9.05 -10.75
C PHE A 228 -9.24 -8.32 -12.07
N ASP A 229 -10.27 -7.65 -12.54
CA ASP A 229 -10.19 -6.77 -13.70
C ASP A 229 -10.12 -5.31 -13.26
N VAL A 230 -9.35 -4.51 -14.01
CA VAL A 230 -9.30 -3.07 -13.83
C VAL A 230 -9.40 -2.34 -15.16
N VAL A 231 -10.17 -1.26 -15.18
CA VAL A 231 -10.21 -0.30 -16.29
C VAL A 231 -9.77 1.05 -15.77
N VAL A 232 -8.56 1.46 -16.11
CA VAL A 232 -8.01 2.78 -15.77
C VAL A 232 -8.49 3.79 -16.79
N GLN A 233 -9.07 4.92 -16.36
CA GLN A 233 -9.70 5.90 -17.24
C GLN A 233 -8.80 7.10 -17.53
N GLN A 234 -7.74 7.31 -16.75
CA GLN A 234 -6.87 8.47 -16.86
C GLN A 234 -5.44 8.06 -17.17
N VAL A 235 -4.84 8.73 -18.17
CA VAL A 235 -3.40 8.64 -18.43
C VAL A 235 -2.65 9.27 -17.27
N GLY A 236 -1.63 8.57 -16.75
CA GLY A 236 -0.85 9.07 -15.63
C GLY A 236 0.04 8.01 -15.00
N THR A 237 0.73 8.42 -13.95
CA THR A 237 1.60 7.59 -13.15
C THR A 237 1.04 7.51 -11.73
N PHE A 238 0.81 6.29 -11.25
CA PHE A 238 0.17 6.04 -9.96
C PHE A 238 1.07 5.17 -9.09
N ALA A 239 1.26 5.59 -7.84
CA ALA A 239 2.05 4.82 -6.89
C ALA A 239 1.28 3.56 -6.45
N GLY A 240 1.99 2.43 -6.39
CA GLY A 240 1.52 1.19 -5.83
C GLY A 240 2.39 0.73 -4.66
N GLN A 241 1.81 -0.05 -3.76
CA GLN A 241 2.50 -0.54 -2.57
C GLN A 241 1.95 -1.87 -2.09
N CYS A 242 2.76 -2.58 -1.30
CA CYS A 242 2.27 -3.70 -0.51
C CYS A 242 1.37 -3.20 0.63
N ALA A 243 0.19 -3.80 0.80
CA ALA A 243 -0.79 -3.41 1.81
C ALA A 243 -1.15 -4.55 2.79
N GLU A 244 -0.32 -5.60 2.87
CA GLU A 244 -0.38 -6.64 3.89
C GLU A 244 1.01 -6.86 4.46
N PHE A 245 1.15 -6.88 5.80
CA PHE A 245 2.46 -6.95 6.44
C PHE A 245 3.20 -8.24 6.06
N CYS A 246 4.32 -8.09 5.34
CA CYS A 246 5.11 -9.18 4.77
C CYS A 246 6.54 -9.28 5.33
N GLY A 247 6.87 -8.56 6.39
CA GLY A 247 8.19 -8.60 7.04
C GLY A 247 8.92 -7.26 7.05
N ILE A 248 10.24 -7.27 7.26
CA ILE A 248 11.07 -6.08 7.54
C ILE A 248 11.03 -5.06 6.38
N GLY A 249 11.08 -5.51 5.13
CA GLY A 249 11.07 -4.65 3.93
C GLY A 249 9.67 -4.27 3.45
N HIS A 250 8.62 -4.54 4.24
CA HIS A 250 7.24 -4.23 3.86
C HIS A 250 7.03 -2.77 3.44
N ALA A 251 7.61 -1.83 4.18
CA ALA A 251 7.46 -0.41 3.93
C ALA A 251 8.15 0.07 2.64
N ASP A 252 9.10 -0.70 2.12
CA ASP A 252 9.85 -0.37 0.90
C ASP A 252 9.38 -1.15 -0.33
N MET A 253 8.38 -2.04 -0.17
CA MET A 253 7.84 -2.87 -1.24
C MET A 253 6.84 -2.09 -2.10
N HIS A 254 7.37 -1.15 -2.90
CA HIS A 254 6.62 -0.26 -3.79
C HIS A 254 6.71 -0.70 -5.24
N PHE A 255 5.81 -0.15 -6.05
CA PHE A 255 5.81 -0.24 -7.51
C PHE A 255 5.13 0.98 -8.12
N THR A 256 5.21 1.11 -9.42
CA THR A 256 4.56 2.21 -10.17
C THR A 256 3.63 1.63 -11.23
N VAL A 257 2.42 2.17 -11.34
CA VAL A 257 1.51 1.92 -12.47
C VAL A 257 1.62 3.09 -13.43
N GLN A 258 1.96 2.79 -14.68
CA GLN A 258 2.00 3.77 -15.76
C GLN A 258 0.85 3.49 -16.73
N ALA A 259 -0.22 4.27 -16.62
CA ALA A 259 -1.36 4.20 -17.53
C ALA A 259 -1.13 5.14 -18.72
N MET A 260 -1.28 4.63 -19.93
CA MET A 260 -0.98 5.36 -21.16
C MET A 260 -2.05 5.10 -22.23
N SER A 261 -2.05 5.90 -23.29
CA SER A 261 -2.96 5.64 -24.41
C SER A 261 -2.67 4.26 -25.05
N PRO A 262 -3.66 3.58 -25.64
CA PRO A 262 -3.41 2.30 -26.31
C PRO A 262 -2.29 2.34 -27.36
N PRO A 263 -2.16 3.37 -28.23
CA PRO A 263 -1.03 3.48 -29.15
C PRO A 263 0.33 3.63 -28.43
N ASP A 264 0.38 4.41 -27.34
CA ASP A 264 1.61 4.59 -26.58
C ASP A 264 2.01 3.29 -25.87
N PHE A 265 1.04 2.52 -25.39
CA PHE A 265 1.28 1.20 -24.81
C PHE A 265 1.90 0.24 -25.83
N GLN A 266 1.38 0.18 -27.06
CA GLN A 266 1.97 -0.65 -28.11
C GLN A 266 3.40 -0.20 -28.45
N THR A 267 3.65 1.11 -28.47
CA THR A 267 5.00 1.66 -28.67
C THR A 267 5.93 1.25 -27.54
N TRP A 268 5.46 1.35 -26.30
CA TRP A 268 6.21 0.93 -25.09
C TRP A 268 6.55 -0.58 -25.17
N VAL A 269 5.58 -1.43 -25.50
CA VAL A 269 5.81 -2.88 -25.66
C VAL A 269 6.91 -3.15 -26.69
N ALA A 270 6.84 -2.51 -27.88
CA ALA A 270 7.84 -2.70 -28.92
C ALA A 270 9.24 -2.24 -28.47
N GLN A 271 9.32 -1.13 -27.73
CA GLN A 271 10.58 -0.65 -27.17
C GLN A 271 11.16 -1.62 -26.13
N GLN A 272 10.34 -2.17 -25.24
CA GLN A 272 10.80 -3.12 -24.22
C GLN A 272 11.28 -4.42 -24.87
N GLN A 273 10.55 -4.94 -25.86
CA GLN A 273 10.95 -6.14 -26.62
C GLN A 273 12.27 -5.91 -27.39
N ALA A 274 12.47 -4.71 -27.94
CA ALA A 274 13.74 -4.36 -28.59
C ALA A 274 14.90 -4.30 -27.57
N LEU A 275 14.68 -3.73 -26.38
CA LEU A 275 15.66 -3.71 -25.30
C LEU A 275 16.00 -5.12 -24.82
N GLU A 276 15.02 -5.97 -24.62
CA GLU A 276 15.22 -7.37 -24.21
C GLU A 276 15.98 -8.17 -25.29
N SER A 277 15.66 -7.96 -26.56
CA SER A 277 16.36 -8.57 -27.68
C SER A 277 17.81 -8.09 -27.84
N ALA A 278 18.08 -6.83 -27.45
CA ALA A 278 19.43 -6.26 -27.46
C ALA A 278 20.24 -6.61 -26.20
N ALA A 279 19.58 -7.07 -25.14
CA ALA A 279 20.26 -7.53 -23.93
C ALA A 279 21.10 -8.79 -24.22
N PRO A 280 22.29 -8.94 -23.64
CA PRO A 280 23.07 -10.16 -23.77
C PRO A 280 22.23 -11.35 -23.31
N SER A 281 22.10 -12.35 -24.19
CA SER A 281 21.35 -13.57 -23.85
C SER A 281 21.85 -14.18 -22.52
N PRO A 282 20.95 -14.76 -21.69
CA PRO A 282 21.32 -15.46 -20.45
C PRO A 282 22.38 -16.56 -20.62
N GLY A 283 22.56 -17.03 -21.86
CA GLY A 283 23.56 -18.00 -22.28
C GLY A 283 24.86 -17.40 -22.81
N GLY A 284 25.33 -16.25 -22.29
CA GLY A 284 26.62 -15.71 -22.66
C GLY A 284 27.69 -16.81 -22.64
N SER A 285 28.51 -16.91 -23.68
CA SER A 285 29.62 -17.86 -23.69
C SER A 285 30.67 -17.42 -22.69
N ALA A 286 31.25 -18.36 -21.94
CA ALA A 286 32.42 -18.10 -21.13
C ALA A 286 33.51 -17.46 -22.01
N GLN A 287 34.18 -16.45 -21.51
CA GLN A 287 35.30 -15.82 -22.21
C GLN A 287 36.41 -16.84 -22.46
N PRO A 288 36.94 -16.99 -23.69
CA PRO A 288 38.03 -17.89 -23.97
C PRO A 288 39.24 -17.58 -23.10
N GLY A 289 39.73 -18.59 -22.35
CA GLY A 289 40.87 -18.44 -21.45
C GLY A 289 40.56 -17.84 -20.08
N ALA A 290 39.31 -17.51 -19.80
CA ALA A 290 38.89 -17.01 -18.47
C ALA A 290 38.78 -18.13 -17.44
N GLN A 291 39.14 -17.83 -16.21
CA GLN A 291 38.86 -18.71 -15.07
C GLN A 291 37.33 -18.80 -14.87
N THR A 292 36.79 -20.00 -14.81
CA THR A 292 35.34 -20.20 -14.61
C THR A 292 35.06 -20.66 -13.19
N VAL A 293 34.14 -19.99 -12.51
CA VAL A 293 33.60 -20.40 -11.22
C VAL A 293 32.11 -20.76 -11.37
N GLN A 294 31.66 -21.72 -10.58
CA GLN A 294 30.24 -22.14 -10.56
C GLN A 294 29.61 -21.69 -9.26
N VAL A 295 28.45 -21.11 -9.34
CA VAL A 295 27.66 -20.63 -8.18
C VAL A 295 26.18 -20.94 -8.42
N SER A 296 25.51 -21.44 -7.41
CA SER A 296 24.05 -21.59 -7.44
C SER A 296 23.39 -20.76 -6.33
N SER A 297 22.24 -20.17 -6.59
CA SER A 297 21.30 -19.74 -5.55
C SER A 297 20.48 -20.94 -5.10
N VAL A 298 20.29 -21.10 -3.80
CA VAL A 298 19.51 -22.23 -3.26
C VAL A 298 18.13 -21.76 -2.80
N SER A 299 18.08 -20.67 -2.06
CA SER A 299 16.87 -19.95 -1.65
C SER A 299 17.26 -18.60 -1.04
N VAL A 300 16.29 -17.71 -0.85
CA VAL A 300 16.50 -16.42 -0.18
C VAL A 300 17.10 -16.57 1.23
N THR A 301 16.77 -17.64 1.94
CA THR A 301 17.26 -17.92 3.30
C THR A 301 18.55 -18.72 3.33
N SER A 302 18.79 -19.61 2.35
CA SER A 302 19.98 -20.46 2.28
C SER A 302 21.14 -19.81 1.54
N GLY A 303 20.88 -18.74 0.77
CA GLY A 303 21.89 -17.97 0.07
C GLY A 303 22.50 -18.70 -1.13
N PHE A 304 23.81 -18.50 -1.33
CA PHE A 304 24.57 -19.07 -2.43
C PHE A 304 25.29 -20.35 -2.04
N ASN A 305 25.50 -21.22 -3.01
CA ASN A 305 26.32 -22.43 -2.88
C ASN A 305 27.26 -22.56 -4.10
N PRO A 306 28.61 -22.52 -3.91
CA PRO A 306 29.31 -22.21 -2.65
C PRO A 306 29.09 -20.73 -2.25
N ASN A 307 29.22 -20.46 -0.95
CA ASN A 307 29.13 -19.09 -0.39
C ASN A 307 30.50 -18.40 -0.26
N ALA A 308 31.54 -19.08 -0.69
CA ALA A 308 32.94 -18.57 -0.76
C ALA A 308 33.58 -18.99 -2.08
N LEU A 309 34.20 -18.04 -2.77
CA LEU A 309 34.86 -18.22 -4.06
C LEU A 309 36.31 -17.72 -3.98
N THR A 310 37.16 -18.28 -4.82
CA THR A 310 38.53 -17.80 -5.01
C THR A 310 38.82 -17.67 -6.51
N ILE A 311 39.39 -16.54 -6.91
CA ILE A 311 39.81 -16.28 -8.30
C ILE A 311 41.22 -15.67 -8.34
N THR A 312 41.83 -15.74 -9.53
CA THR A 312 43.14 -15.11 -9.78
C THR A 312 42.97 -13.63 -10.10
N ALA A 313 43.78 -12.80 -9.46
CA ALA A 313 43.77 -11.35 -9.61
C ALA A 313 44.12 -10.90 -11.03
N ASN A 314 43.49 -9.81 -11.47
CA ASN A 314 43.73 -9.11 -12.73
C ASN A 314 43.59 -10.00 -13.98
N GLN A 315 42.91 -11.14 -13.87
CA GLN A 315 42.64 -12.05 -14.99
C GLN A 315 41.16 -12.02 -15.36
N PRO A 316 40.81 -12.22 -16.63
CA PRO A 316 39.42 -12.45 -17.04
C PRO A 316 38.86 -13.68 -16.34
N TRP A 317 37.62 -13.57 -15.88
CA TRP A 317 36.90 -14.66 -15.24
C TRP A 317 35.44 -14.67 -15.59
N THR A 318 34.77 -15.79 -15.37
CA THR A 318 33.39 -16.05 -15.76
C THR A 318 32.66 -16.74 -14.60
N VAL A 319 31.44 -16.35 -14.34
CA VAL A 319 30.55 -17.01 -13.38
C VAL A 319 29.49 -17.79 -14.15
N GLN A 320 29.49 -19.10 -13.97
CA GLN A 320 28.35 -19.93 -14.37
C GLN A 320 27.37 -19.98 -13.20
N PHE A 321 26.28 -19.25 -13.36
CA PHE A 321 25.28 -19.09 -12.31
C PHE A 321 24.07 -19.97 -12.59
N THR A 322 23.61 -20.73 -11.58
CA THR A 322 22.41 -21.55 -11.63
C THR A 322 21.43 -21.04 -10.56
N ASN A 323 20.25 -20.64 -10.98
CA ASN A 323 19.17 -20.39 -10.03
C ASN A 323 18.45 -21.71 -9.71
N ALA A 324 18.81 -22.34 -8.58
CA ALA A 324 18.15 -23.55 -8.09
C ALA A 324 16.89 -23.29 -7.26
N ASP A 325 16.59 -22.02 -6.92
CA ASP A 325 15.33 -21.64 -6.30
C ASP A 325 14.23 -21.60 -7.37
N PRO A 326 13.23 -22.48 -7.32
CA PRO A 326 12.18 -22.52 -8.36
C PRO A 326 11.20 -21.35 -8.28
N SER A 327 11.20 -20.61 -7.16
CA SER A 327 10.12 -19.71 -6.80
C SER A 327 10.41 -18.25 -7.18
N VAL A 328 11.68 -17.84 -7.12
CA VAL A 328 12.07 -16.43 -7.28
C VAL A 328 13.30 -16.27 -8.16
N PRO A 329 13.44 -15.14 -8.88
CA PRO A 329 14.64 -14.84 -9.63
C PRO A 329 15.79 -14.50 -8.69
N HIS A 330 17.01 -14.81 -9.11
CA HIS A 330 18.25 -14.43 -8.44
C HIS A 330 19.29 -13.90 -9.42
N ASN A 331 20.31 -13.21 -8.92
CA ASN A 331 21.46 -12.79 -9.71
C ASN A 331 22.76 -12.85 -8.90
N PHE A 332 23.89 -12.57 -9.57
CA PHE A 332 25.21 -12.54 -8.96
C PHE A 332 25.85 -11.16 -9.23
N SER A 333 25.92 -10.34 -8.21
CA SER A 333 26.52 -9.00 -8.23
C SER A 333 27.70 -8.93 -7.26
N ILE A 334 28.55 -7.90 -7.37
CA ILE A 334 29.79 -7.80 -6.55
C ILE A 334 29.92 -6.39 -6.01
N HIS A 335 30.06 -6.24 -4.70
CA HIS A 335 30.31 -4.94 -4.07
C HIS A 335 31.69 -4.38 -4.45
N LYS A 336 31.74 -3.07 -4.76
CA LYS A 336 32.96 -2.30 -5.05
C LYS A 336 33.86 -2.89 -6.13
N ALA A 337 33.28 -3.59 -7.10
CA ALA A 337 34.03 -4.29 -8.14
C ALA A 337 34.43 -3.39 -9.33
N ASN A 338 33.82 -2.25 -9.51
CA ASN A 338 34.15 -1.30 -10.57
C ASN A 338 35.35 -0.42 -10.18
N ALA A 339 36.09 0.08 -11.16
CA ALA A 339 37.27 0.90 -10.95
C ALA A 339 37.03 2.20 -10.17
N ASP A 340 35.79 2.70 -10.17
CA ASP A 340 35.35 3.88 -9.42
C ASP A 340 34.91 3.54 -7.97
N GLY A 341 35.00 2.27 -7.57
CA GLY A 341 34.55 1.79 -6.26
C GLY A 341 33.05 1.55 -6.15
N SER A 342 32.29 1.64 -7.24
CA SER A 342 30.89 1.26 -7.27
C SER A 342 30.70 -0.25 -7.39
N ASP A 343 29.49 -0.72 -7.10
CA ASP A 343 29.12 -2.12 -7.25
C ASP A 343 29.02 -2.52 -8.73
N TRP A 344 29.50 -3.71 -9.05
CA TRP A 344 29.18 -4.33 -10.31
C TRP A 344 27.86 -5.09 -10.15
N LEU A 345 26.85 -4.66 -10.86
CA LEU A 345 25.53 -5.30 -10.85
C LEU A 345 25.39 -6.26 -12.01
N ALA A 346 24.81 -7.42 -11.76
CA ALA A 346 24.49 -8.38 -12.80
C ALA A 346 23.59 -7.73 -13.86
N PRO A 347 23.87 -7.93 -15.16
CA PRO A 347 23.08 -7.31 -16.24
C PRO A 347 21.67 -7.87 -16.36
N LEU A 348 21.39 -9.01 -15.72
CA LEU A 348 20.09 -9.66 -15.76
C LEU A 348 19.83 -10.50 -14.49
N ASN A 349 18.54 -10.71 -14.20
CA ASN A 349 18.08 -11.66 -13.22
C ASN A 349 17.82 -13.02 -13.88
N VAL A 350 18.08 -14.10 -13.16
CA VAL A 350 17.90 -15.48 -13.64
C VAL A 350 16.68 -16.08 -12.98
N ASP A 351 15.69 -16.45 -13.76
CA ASP A 351 14.47 -17.08 -13.27
C ASP A 351 14.75 -18.44 -12.62
N GLY A 352 13.83 -18.88 -11.77
CA GLY A 352 13.92 -20.15 -11.08
C GLY A 352 14.12 -21.34 -12.02
N GLY A 353 15.06 -22.21 -11.69
CA GLY A 353 15.44 -23.36 -12.50
C GLY A 353 16.27 -23.05 -13.75
N SER A 354 16.63 -21.77 -13.99
CA SER A 354 17.41 -21.34 -15.17
C SER A 354 18.87 -21.07 -14.84
N ASN A 355 19.69 -20.91 -15.88
CA ASN A 355 21.14 -20.67 -15.77
C ASN A 355 21.51 -19.38 -16.52
N ALA A 356 22.57 -18.72 -16.05
CA ALA A 356 23.19 -17.60 -16.75
C ALA A 356 24.72 -17.67 -16.68
N VAL A 357 25.35 -17.00 -17.64
CA VAL A 357 26.81 -16.80 -17.64
C VAL A 357 27.07 -15.30 -17.48
N TYR A 358 27.78 -14.94 -16.43
CA TYR A 358 28.19 -13.56 -16.19
C TYR A 358 29.69 -13.41 -16.41
N ASN A 359 30.10 -12.28 -16.96
CA ASN A 359 31.49 -11.92 -17.18
C ASN A 359 31.82 -10.63 -16.41
N PRO A 360 32.06 -10.70 -15.09
CA PRO A 360 32.43 -9.53 -14.31
C PRO A 360 33.80 -8.95 -14.75
N PRO A 361 34.14 -7.71 -14.38
CA PRO A 361 35.44 -7.14 -14.68
C PRO A 361 36.55 -7.89 -13.93
N PRO A 362 37.78 -7.89 -14.44
CA PRO A 362 38.96 -8.35 -13.68
C PRO A 362 39.12 -7.56 -12.39
N LEU A 363 39.39 -8.25 -11.27
CA LEU A 363 39.47 -7.64 -9.94
C LEU A 363 40.93 -7.57 -9.47
N ALA A 364 41.29 -6.51 -8.72
CA ALA A 364 42.54 -6.40 -8.01
C ALA A 364 42.61 -7.40 -6.85
N PRO A 365 43.82 -7.77 -6.34
CA PRO A 365 43.92 -8.62 -5.16
C PRO A 365 43.17 -8.02 -3.96
N GLY A 366 42.39 -8.84 -3.24
CA GLY A 366 41.62 -8.41 -2.09
C GLY A 366 40.44 -9.30 -1.79
N ASP A 367 39.72 -8.96 -0.73
CA ASP A 367 38.47 -9.61 -0.34
C ASP A 367 37.30 -8.77 -0.76
N TYR A 368 36.39 -9.37 -1.51
CA TYR A 368 35.16 -8.78 -2.02
C TYR A 368 33.96 -9.55 -1.46
N GLN A 369 32.81 -8.94 -1.56
CA GLN A 369 31.54 -9.59 -1.24
C GLN A 369 30.71 -9.69 -2.52
N PHE A 370 30.25 -10.88 -2.86
CA PHE A 370 29.21 -11.03 -3.87
C PHE A 370 27.82 -11.15 -3.23
N PHE A 371 26.80 -10.74 -3.94
CA PHE A 371 25.45 -10.64 -3.40
C PHE A 371 24.40 -10.78 -4.51
N CYS A 372 23.17 -11.07 -4.11
CA CYS A 372 22.01 -10.93 -4.99
C CYS A 372 21.46 -9.51 -4.86
N SER A 373 21.46 -8.73 -5.95
CA SER A 373 21.01 -7.33 -5.89
C SER A 373 19.51 -7.19 -5.58
N ILE A 374 18.76 -8.27 -5.75
CA ILE A 374 17.33 -8.33 -5.46
C ILE A 374 17.00 -8.96 -4.09
N HIS A 375 18.00 -9.60 -3.42
CA HIS A 375 17.85 -10.17 -2.08
C HIS A 375 19.04 -9.78 -1.21
N PRO A 376 19.00 -8.63 -0.51
CA PRO A 376 20.14 -8.06 0.21
C PRO A 376 20.78 -8.98 1.27
N ASN A 377 20.03 -9.96 1.77
CA ASN A 377 20.51 -10.92 2.76
C ASN A 377 21.31 -12.09 2.13
N MET A 378 21.25 -12.24 0.80
CA MET A 378 22.01 -13.27 0.09
C MET A 378 23.39 -12.73 -0.26
N VAL A 379 24.35 -13.08 0.56
CA VAL A 379 25.75 -12.64 0.41
C VAL A 379 26.72 -13.82 0.46
N GLY A 380 27.85 -13.68 -0.22
CA GLY A 380 28.98 -14.61 -0.16
C GLY A 380 30.32 -13.85 -0.21
N THR A 381 31.41 -14.53 0.01
CA THR A 381 32.77 -13.98 0.01
C THR A 381 33.52 -14.36 -1.25
N LEU A 382 34.24 -13.41 -1.84
CA LEU A 382 35.11 -13.63 -3.01
C LEU A 382 36.53 -13.20 -2.68
N HIS A 383 37.41 -14.16 -2.59
CA HIS A 383 38.85 -13.95 -2.36
C HIS A 383 39.59 -13.88 -3.69
N VAL A 384 40.28 -12.76 -3.95
CA VAL A 384 41.04 -12.50 -5.17
C VAL A 384 42.54 -12.48 -4.84
N GLN A 385 43.30 -13.45 -5.38
CA GLN A 385 44.73 -13.65 -5.06
C GLN A 385 45.62 -13.85 -6.29
#